data_76e733d4c486a2f57497cbe810ffdaff
#
_entry.id   76e733d4c486a2f57497cbe810ffdaff
#
_cell.length_a   1.000
_cell.length_b   1.000
_cell.length_c   1.000
_cell.angle_alpha   90.00
_cell.angle_beta   90.00
_cell.angle_gamma   90.00
#
_symmetry.space_group_name_H-M   'P 1'
#
loop_
_entity.id
_entity.type
_entity.pdbx_description
1 polymer ?
#
loop_
_entity_poly.entity_id
_entity_poly.type
_entity_poly.pdbx_seq_one_letter_code
_entity_poly.pdbx_strand_id
1 'polypeptide(L)'
;MSPPKTALEIKNLSKTYSNDVRALKGIDLSVEKGDFFALLGPNGAGKSTTIGILFSLINKSGGTIEVCGIDIDENFSEAKRLIGIVPQEFNFNVFEKVRNIVVTQGGYYGLPRAIAEERADKYLKKLGLWDKRNDIGRELSGGMKRRLMIARALVHEPELLVLDEPTA
;
A
#
# COMPACT_ATOMS: atom_id res chain seq x y z
N MET A 1 -26.37 -4.91 -7.17
CA MET A 1 -25.82 -5.17 -5.81
C MET A 1 -25.23 -3.88 -5.30
N SER A 2 -25.53 -3.48 -4.06
CA SER A 2 -24.85 -2.31 -3.46
C SER A 2 -23.35 -2.61 -3.34
N PRO A 3 -22.48 -1.61 -3.56
CA PRO A 3 -21.04 -1.81 -3.40
C PRO A 3 -20.73 -2.27 -1.96
N PRO A 4 -19.70 -3.11 -1.77
CA PRO A 4 -19.33 -3.58 -0.44
C PRO A 4 -19.00 -2.37 0.46
N LYS A 5 -19.55 -2.38 1.66
CA LYS A 5 -19.25 -1.33 2.67
C LYS A 5 -17.85 -1.49 3.25
N THR A 6 -17.33 -2.71 3.29
CA THR A 6 -16.05 -3.08 3.87
C THR A 6 -14.92 -2.87 2.85
N ALA A 7 -13.88 -2.16 3.25
CA ALA A 7 -12.66 -1.99 2.45
C ALA A 7 -11.67 -3.13 2.65
N LEU A 8 -11.57 -3.65 3.89
CA LEU A 8 -10.70 -4.78 4.25
C LEU A 8 -11.44 -5.67 5.24
N GLU A 9 -11.51 -6.96 4.96
CA GLU A 9 -12.02 -7.97 5.88
C GLU A 9 -10.99 -9.10 6.03
N ILE A 10 -10.59 -9.39 7.26
CA ILE A 10 -9.66 -10.46 7.62
C ILE A 10 -10.39 -11.36 8.61
N LYS A 11 -10.41 -12.67 8.34
CA LYS A 11 -11.04 -13.68 9.20
C LYS A 11 -10.06 -14.79 9.55
N ASN A 12 -9.87 -15.01 10.84
CA ASN A 12 -9.06 -16.08 11.41
C ASN A 12 -7.65 -16.19 10.79
N LEU A 13 -7.04 -15.04 10.48
CA LEU A 13 -5.74 -15.00 9.81
C LEU A 13 -4.65 -15.54 10.72
N SER A 14 -3.94 -16.56 10.25
CA SER A 14 -2.88 -17.21 10.99
C SER A 14 -1.59 -17.31 10.17
N LYS A 15 -0.45 -17.24 10.87
CA LYS A 15 0.87 -17.45 10.30
C LYS A 15 1.79 -18.13 11.29
N THR A 16 2.30 -19.29 10.89
CA THR A 16 3.41 -19.99 11.54
C THR A 16 4.56 -20.06 10.55
N TYR A 17 5.75 -19.67 10.96
CA TYR A 17 6.98 -19.77 10.17
C TYR A 17 7.61 -21.16 10.28
N SER A 18 8.56 -21.49 9.42
CA SER A 18 9.25 -22.79 9.39
C SER A 18 10.05 -23.13 10.66
N ASN A 19 10.34 -22.12 11.49
CA ASN A 19 10.98 -22.27 12.80
C ASN A 19 9.98 -22.36 13.96
N ASP A 20 8.73 -22.75 13.67
CA ASP A 20 7.62 -22.89 14.61
C ASP A 20 7.19 -21.58 15.33
N VAL A 21 7.72 -20.44 14.91
CA VAL A 21 7.29 -19.14 15.42
C VAL A 21 5.88 -18.82 14.91
N ARG A 22 4.92 -18.77 15.81
CA ARG A 22 3.52 -18.43 15.52
C ARG A 22 3.32 -16.92 15.60
N ALA A 23 3.48 -16.24 14.45
CA ALA A 23 3.41 -14.79 14.35
C ALA A 23 1.96 -14.26 14.39
N LEU A 24 1.00 -15.00 13.82
CA LEU A 24 -0.43 -14.69 13.88
C LEU A 24 -1.19 -15.92 14.38
N LYS A 25 -2.12 -15.71 15.34
CA LYS A 25 -2.82 -16.78 16.06
C LYS A 25 -4.32 -16.86 15.75
N GLY A 26 -4.72 -16.39 14.57
CA GLY A 26 -6.12 -16.26 14.18
C GLY A 26 -6.63 -14.87 14.54
N ILE A 27 -6.26 -13.86 13.75
CA ILE A 27 -6.75 -12.49 13.94
C ILE A 27 -7.95 -12.23 13.03
N ASP A 28 -8.90 -11.47 13.55
CA ASP A 28 -10.03 -10.92 12.83
C ASP A 28 -9.91 -9.40 12.79
N LEU A 29 -10.19 -8.81 11.63
CA LEU A 29 -10.13 -7.37 11.43
C LEU A 29 -11.11 -6.97 10.34
N SER A 30 -11.90 -5.93 10.58
CA SER A 30 -12.76 -5.31 9.57
C SER A 30 -12.54 -3.80 9.55
N VAL A 31 -12.37 -3.25 8.34
CA VAL A 31 -12.21 -1.81 8.10
C VAL A 31 -13.26 -1.39 7.07
N GLU A 32 -14.10 -0.43 7.39
CA GLU A 32 -15.11 0.08 6.47
C GLU A 32 -14.52 1.09 5.47
N LYS A 33 -15.20 1.31 4.35
CA LYS A 33 -14.81 2.34 3.39
C LYS A 33 -14.94 3.73 4.02
N GLY A 34 -13.87 4.51 3.89
CA GLY A 34 -13.78 5.85 4.46
C GLY A 34 -13.25 5.92 5.88
N ASP A 35 -13.03 4.78 6.54
CA ASP A 35 -12.43 4.73 7.86
C ASP A 35 -10.95 5.12 7.84
N PHE A 36 -10.52 5.72 8.94
CA PHE A 36 -9.12 5.85 9.31
C PHE A 36 -8.82 4.86 10.43
N PHE A 37 -8.14 3.76 10.10
CA PHE A 37 -7.83 2.67 11.01
C PHE A 37 -6.34 2.63 11.36
N ALA A 38 -5.99 2.45 12.63
CA ALA A 38 -4.61 2.29 13.08
C ALA A 38 -4.39 0.91 13.72
N LEU A 39 -3.46 0.14 13.14
CA LEU A 39 -3.01 -1.13 13.71
C LEU A 39 -1.86 -0.87 14.68
N LEU A 40 -2.15 -0.84 15.97
CA LEU A 40 -1.20 -0.57 17.03
C LEU A 40 -0.75 -1.86 17.73
N GLY A 41 0.47 -1.87 18.23
CA GLY A 41 1.01 -2.99 19.00
C GLY A 41 2.53 -2.94 19.10
N PRO A 42 3.13 -3.67 20.06
CA PRO A 42 4.58 -3.74 20.22
C PRO A 42 5.27 -4.41 19.02
N ASN A 43 6.60 -4.33 18.98
CA ASN A 43 7.39 -5.09 18.02
C ASN A 43 7.14 -6.59 18.21
N GLY A 44 6.97 -7.31 17.10
CA GLY A 44 6.60 -8.74 17.15
C GLY A 44 5.09 -9.03 17.30
N ALA A 45 4.23 -8.01 17.41
CA ALA A 45 2.77 -8.21 17.47
C ALA A 45 2.12 -8.72 16.18
N GLY A 46 2.88 -8.95 15.11
CA GLY A 46 2.38 -9.46 13.83
C GLY A 46 1.93 -8.39 12.83
N LYS A 47 2.12 -7.10 13.13
CA LYS A 47 1.72 -6.00 12.24
C LYS A 47 2.31 -6.13 10.84
N SER A 48 3.64 -6.17 10.74
CA SER A 48 4.35 -6.30 9.45
C SER A 48 4.09 -7.65 8.77
N THR A 49 3.81 -8.73 9.57
CA THR A 49 3.38 -10.02 9.01
C THR A 49 2.00 -9.90 8.36
N THR A 50 1.06 -9.23 8.99
CA THR A 50 -0.29 -8.98 8.43
C THR A 50 -0.21 -8.17 7.14
N ILE A 51 0.56 -7.07 7.16
CA ILE A 51 0.81 -6.24 5.96
C ILE A 51 1.49 -7.07 4.87
N GLY A 52 2.53 -7.84 5.21
CA GLY A 52 3.24 -8.71 4.27
C GLY A 52 2.34 -9.77 3.62
N ILE A 53 1.36 -10.31 4.35
CA ILE A 53 0.37 -11.25 3.79
C ILE A 53 -0.59 -10.52 2.85
N LEU A 54 -1.10 -9.35 3.23
CA LEU A 54 -1.99 -8.54 2.41
C LEU A 54 -1.38 -8.20 1.04
N PHE A 55 -0.05 -8.06 0.97
CA PHE A 55 0.69 -7.81 -0.28
C PHE A 55 1.30 -9.06 -0.91
N SER A 56 0.96 -10.25 -0.43
CA SER A 56 1.50 -11.54 -0.87
C SER A 56 3.04 -11.62 -0.85
N LEU A 57 3.67 -10.86 0.01
CA LEU A 57 5.11 -10.98 0.32
C LEU A 57 5.36 -12.12 1.30
N ILE A 58 4.34 -12.49 2.08
CA ILE A 58 4.34 -13.57 3.06
C ILE A 58 3.12 -14.45 2.81
N ASN A 59 3.32 -15.75 2.66
CA ASN A 59 2.21 -16.69 2.57
C ASN A 59 1.58 -16.90 3.95
N LYS A 60 0.25 -16.78 4.04
CA LYS A 60 -0.50 -17.11 5.26
C LYS A 60 -0.49 -18.61 5.52
N SER A 61 -0.74 -19.03 6.78
CA SER A 61 -0.94 -20.44 7.15
C SER A 61 -2.42 -20.82 7.17
N GLY A 62 -3.33 -19.85 7.32
CA GLY A 62 -4.77 -20.06 7.32
C GLY A 62 -5.53 -18.74 7.45
N GLY A 63 -6.85 -18.82 7.33
CA GLY A 63 -7.75 -17.66 7.34
C GLY A 63 -7.97 -17.07 5.94
N THR A 64 -8.83 -16.05 5.84
CA THR A 64 -9.17 -15.35 4.59
C THR A 64 -8.91 -13.86 4.69
N ILE A 65 -8.63 -13.25 3.56
CA ILE A 65 -8.52 -11.79 3.42
C ILE A 65 -9.29 -11.35 2.19
N GLU A 66 -10.22 -10.43 2.37
CA GLU A 66 -10.97 -9.80 1.31
C GLU A 66 -10.70 -8.31 1.25
N VAL A 67 -10.47 -7.79 0.05
CA VAL A 67 -10.32 -6.35 -0.22
C VAL A 67 -11.48 -5.91 -1.10
N CYS A 68 -12.33 -5.04 -0.56
CA CYS A 68 -13.56 -4.61 -1.22
C CYS A 68 -14.43 -5.77 -1.72
N GLY A 69 -14.46 -6.88 -0.97
CA GLY A 69 -15.20 -8.09 -1.31
C GLY A 69 -14.51 -9.03 -2.30
N ILE A 70 -13.23 -8.77 -2.63
CA ILE A 70 -12.41 -9.64 -3.49
C ILE A 70 -11.46 -10.44 -2.61
N ASP A 71 -11.57 -11.76 -2.62
CA ASP A 71 -10.63 -12.64 -1.92
C ASP A 71 -9.25 -12.59 -2.61
N ILE A 72 -8.20 -12.31 -1.83
CA ILE A 72 -6.84 -12.19 -2.37
C ILE A 72 -6.26 -13.51 -2.86
N ASP A 73 -6.76 -14.66 -2.40
CA ASP A 73 -6.31 -15.96 -2.88
C ASP A 73 -6.95 -16.33 -4.22
N GLU A 74 -8.19 -15.87 -4.46
CA GLU A 74 -8.92 -16.16 -5.69
C GLU A 74 -8.53 -15.19 -6.82
N ASN A 75 -8.43 -13.89 -6.51
CA ASN A 75 -8.12 -12.87 -7.52
C ASN A 75 -7.18 -11.79 -7.00
N PHE A 76 -5.93 -12.18 -6.72
CA PHE A 76 -4.91 -11.27 -6.21
C PHE A 76 -4.66 -10.05 -7.11
N SER A 77 -4.64 -10.25 -8.43
CA SER A 77 -4.35 -9.16 -9.38
C SER A 77 -5.41 -8.06 -9.33
N GLU A 78 -6.67 -8.40 -9.13
CA GLU A 78 -7.76 -7.44 -9.00
C GLU A 78 -7.72 -6.77 -7.62
N ALA A 79 -7.60 -7.56 -6.55
CA ALA A 79 -7.47 -7.05 -5.18
C ALA A 79 -6.29 -6.06 -5.06
N LYS A 80 -5.13 -6.38 -5.65
CA LYS A 80 -3.93 -5.54 -5.63
C LYS A 80 -4.14 -4.17 -6.28
N ARG A 81 -4.99 -4.06 -7.29
CA ARG A 81 -5.31 -2.76 -7.92
C ARG A 81 -6.07 -1.83 -6.99
N LEU A 82 -6.75 -2.38 -5.99
CA LEU A 82 -7.53 -1.62 -5.01
C LEU A 82 -6.70 -1.17 -3.80
N ILE A 83 -5.42 -1.61 -3.71
CA ILE A 83 -4.57 -1.35 -2.57
C ILE A 83 -3.39 -0.48 -2.97
N GLY A 84 -3.18 0.62 -2.26
CA GLY A 84 -1.94 1.40 -2.28
C GLY A 84 -1.10 1.12 -1.04
N ILE A 85 0.22 0.99 -1.20
CA ILE A 85 1.15 0.81 -0.08
C ILE A 85 2.19 1.91 -0.01
N VAL A 86 2.42 2.40 1.20
CA VAL A 86 3.57 3.22 1.55
C VAL A 86 4.42 2.43 2.53
N PRO A 87 5.45 1.72 2.06
CA PRO A 87 6.33 0.93 2.94
C PRO A 87 7.19 1.83 3.82
N GLN A 88 7.77 1.25 4.87
CA GLN A 88 8.66 1.93 5.79
C GLN A 88 9.91 2.48 5.08
N GLU A 89 10.54 1.67 4.22
CA GLU A 89 11.74 2.04 3.49
C GLU A 89 11.45 2.71 2.15
N PHE A 90 12.34 3.60 1.71
CA PHE A 90 12.27 4.23 0.39
C PHE A 90 12.71 3.25 -0.69
N ASN A 91 11.76 2.73 -1.46
CA ASN A 91 11.97 1.69 -2.48
C ASN A 91 11.75 2.20 -3.92
N PHE A 92 12.28 3.36 -4.25
CA PHE A 92 12.24 3.91 -5.61
C PHE A 92 13.65 4.22 -6.14
N ASN A 93 13.80 4.34 -7.45
CA ASN A 93 15.05 4.76 -8.06
C ASN A 93 15.34 6.23 -7.70
N VAL A 94 16.31 6.44 -6.81
CA VAL A 94 16.67 7.78 -6.32
C VAL A 94 17.35 8.66 -7.38
N PHE A 95 17.81 8.10 -8.50
CA PHE A 95 18.43 8.82 -9.62
C PHE A 95 17.42 9.24 -10.69
N GLU A 96 16.16 8.85 -10.54
CA GLU A 96 15.08 9.22 -11.46
C GLU A 96 14.40 10.52 -11.01
N LYS A 97 13.81 11.25 -11.97
CA LYS A 97 13.03 12.45 -11.70
C LYS A 97 11.79 12.14 -10.88
N VAL A 98 11.47 13.01 -9.94
CA VAL A 98 10.32 12.88 -9.02
C VAL A 98 9.02 12.58 -9.77
N ARG A 99 8.73 13.31 -10.85
CA ARG A 99 7.53 13.08 -11.67
C ARG A 99 7.54 11.70 -12.32
N ASN A 100 8.66 11.30 -12.91
CA ASN A 100 8.78 10.02 -13.59
C ASN A 100 8.62 8.83 -12.65
N ILE A 101 9.10 8.94 -11.40
CA ILE A 101 8.91 7.92 -10.35
C ILE A 101 7.41 7.62 -10.16
N VAL A 102 6.58 8.66 -10.10
CA VAL A 102 5.13 8.50 -9.92
C VAL A 102 4.45 7.98 -11.18
N VAL A 103 4.81 8.52 -12.34
CA VAL A 103 4.26 8.07 -13.65
C VAL A 103 4.57 6.60 -13.89
N THR A 104 5.81 6.17 -13.65
CA THR A 104 6.24 4.76 -13.80
C THR A 104 5.44 3.85 -12.88
N GLN A 105 5.18 4.29 -11.65
CA GLN A 105 4.33 3.53 -10.73
C GLN A 105 2.92 3.32 -11.27
N GLY A 106 2.31 4.36 -11.87
CA GLY A 106 1.02 4.23 -12.56
C GLY A 106 1.05 3.17 -13.68
N GLY A 107 2.14 3.13 -14.44
CA GLY A 107 2.36 2.10 -15.46
C GLY A 107 2.38 0.67 -14.90
N TYR A 108 2.96 0.43 -13.73
CA TYR A 108 2.93 -0.89 -13.06
C TYR A 108 1.51 -1.33 -12.67
N TYR A 109 0.59 -0.40 -12.47
CA TYR A 109 -0.83 -0.69 -12.24
C TYR A 109 -1.67 -0.73 -13.54
N GLY A 110 -1.01 -0.63 -14.71
CA GLY A 110 -1.65 -0.72 -16.01
C GLY A 110 -2.36 0.56 -16.46
N LEU A 111 -2.06 1.71 -15.86
CA LEU A 111 -2.62 2.98 -16.31
C LEU A 111 -2.04 3.40 -17.66
N PRO A 112 -2.88 3.87 -18.61
CA PRO A 112 -2.41 4.55 -19.81
C PRO A 112 -1.50 5.72 -19.42
N ARG A 113 -0.44 5.96 -20.22
CA ARG A 113 0.56 6.99 -19.91
C ARG A 113 -0.05 8.37 -19.63
N ALA A 114 -0.99 8.80 -20.44
CA ALA A 114 -1.64 10.10 -20.27
C ALA A 114 -2.36 10.22 -18.93
N ILE A 115 -3.04 9.17 -18.49
CA ILE A 115 -3.72 9.11 -17.17
C ILE A 115 -2.70 9.08 -16.02
N ALA A 116 -1.62 8.30 -16.17
CA ALA A 116 -0.56 8.24 -15.15
C ALA A 116 0.13 9.61 -14.99
N GLU A 117 0.37 10.33 -16.09
CA GLU A 117 0.93 11.67 -16.07
C GLU A 117 0.00 12.70 -15.41
N GLU A 118 -1.29 12.70 -15.78
CA GLU A 118 -2.30 13.58 -15.17
C GLU A 118 -2.41 13.34 -13.65
N ARG A 119 -2.50 12.07 -13.23
CA ARG A 119 -2.61 11.72 -11.82
C ARG A 119 -1.32 12.00 -11.05
N ALA A 120 -0.15 11.78 -11.66
CA ALA A 120 1.13 12.15 -11.06
C ALA A 120 1.18 13.66 -10.77
N ASP A 121 0.80 14.49 -11.73
CA ASP A 121 0.75 15.94 -11.58
C ASP A 121 -0.24 16.37 -10.49
N LYS A 122 -1.44 15.74 -10.46
CA LYS A 122 -2.45 15.93 -9.41
C LYS A 122 -1.90 15.67 -8.01
N TYR A 123 -1.26 14.50 -7.80
CA TYR A 123 -0.78 14.11 -6.47
C TYR A 123 0.49 14.82 -6.06
N LEU A 124 1.39 15.15 -6.99
CA LEU A 124 2.55 15.98 -6.68
C LEU A 124 2.15 17.40 -6.25
N LYS A 125 1.12 17.98 -6.86
CA LYS A 125 0.53 19.26 -6.43
C LYS A 125 -0.08 19.15 -5.04
N LYS A 126 -0.95 18.16 -4.81
CA LYS A 126 -1.62 17.95 -3.52
C LYS A 126 -0.65 17.73 -2.35
N LEU A 127 0.49 17.11 -2.62
CA LEU A 127 1.50 16.78 -1.60
C LEU A 127 2.65 17.80 -1.51
N GLY A 128 2.53 18.96 -2.22
CA GLY A 128 3.51 20.05 -2.17
C GLY A 128 4.89 19.64 -2.72
N LEU A 129 4.91 18.82 -3.77
CA LEU A 129 6.12 18.38 -4.47
C LEU A 129 6.20 18.90 -5.91
N TRP A 130 5.25 19.75 -6.32
CA TRP A 130 5.16 20.21 -7.71
C TRP A 130 6.42 20.92 -8.19
N ASP A 131 7.00 21.81 -7.36
CA ASP A 131 8.19 22.56 -7.71
C ASP A 131 9.44 21.67 -7.81
N LYS A 132 9.37 20.46 -7.21
CA LYS A 132 10.41 19.44 -7.21
C LYS A 132 10.23 18.37 -8.27
N ARG A 133 9.22 18.46 -9.14
CA ARG A 133 8.85 17.42 -10.12
C ARG A 133 9.96 17.03 -11.10
N ASN A 134 10.88 17.97 -11.39
CA ASN A 134 12.01 17.78 -12.31
C ASN A 134 13.32 17.43 -11.60
N ASP A 135 13.39 17.57 -10.27
CA ASP A 135 14.55 17.23 -9.46
C ASP A 135 14.67 15.69 -9.38
N ILE A 136 15.86 15.18 -9.10
CA ILE A 136 16.08 13.74 -8.89
C ILE A 136 15.73 13.35 -7.44
N GLY A 137 15.21 12.13 -7.28
CA GLY A 137 14.70 11.65 -6.00
C GLY A 137 15.70 11.70 -4.84
N ARG A 138 17.02 11.57 -5.12
CA ARG A 138 18.07 11.64 -4.08
C ARG A 138 18.17 13.04 -3.42
N GLU A 139 17.81 14.09 -4.14
CA GLU A 139 17.92 15.48 -3.66
C GLU A 139 16.79 15.87 -2.71
N LEU A 140 15.77 15.03 -2.59
CA LEU A 140 14.67 15.26 -1.69
C LEU A 140 15.07 15.02 -0.22
N SER A 141 14.56 15.86 0.68
CA SER A 141 14.63 15.60 2.13
C SER A 141 13.83 14.33 2.51
N GLY A 142 14.07 13.78 3.71
CA GLY A 142 13.35 12.59 4.18
C GLY A 142 11.82 12.77 4.13
N GLY A 143 11.31 13.89 4.63
CA GLY A 143 9.88 14.21 4.59
C GLY A 143 9.35 14.38 3.16
N MET A 144 10.15 14.92 2.23
CA MET A 144 9.78 15.01 0.82
C MET A 144 9.74 13.62 0.16
N LYS A 145 10.72 12.75 0.48
CA LYS A 145 10.73 11.35 0.03
C LYS A 145 9.49 10.61 0.54
N ARG A 146 9.09 10.83 1.79
CA ARG A 146 7.87 10.22 2.34
C ARG A 146 6.62 10.67 1.59
N ARG A 147 6.48 11.97 1.31
CA ARG A 147 5.39 12.50 0.49
C ARG A 147 5.40 11.94 -0.94
N LEU A 148 6.58 11.74 -1.53
CA LEU A 148 6.71 11.08 -2.84
C LEU A 148 6.23 9.62 -2.81
N MET A 149 6.52 8.88 -1.74
CA MET A 149 6.00 7.52 -1.55
C MET A 149 4.47 7.51 -1.47
N ILE A 150 3.88 8.49 -0.80
CA ILE A 150 2.42 8.65 -0.76
C ILE A 150 1.86 8.97 -2.16
N ALA A 151 2.50 9.88 -2.93
CA ALA A 151 2.09 10.17 -4.31
C ALA A 151 2.09 8.90 -5.18
N ARG A 152 3.13 8.07 -5.05
CA ARG A 152 3.23 6.78 -5.74
C ARG A 152 2.10 5.82 -5.36
N ALA A 153 1.78 5.74 -4.07
CA ALA A 153 0.72 4.85 -3.59
C ALA A 153 -0.67 5.29 -4.05
N LEU A 154 -0.86 6.59 -4.31
CA LEU A 154 -2.14 7.16 -4.71
C LEU A 154 -2.36 7.26 -6.22
N VAL A 155 -1.33 7.12 -7.07
CA VAL A 155 -1.42 7.38 -8.51
C VAL A 155 -2.47 6.51 -9.23
N HIS A 156 -2.70 5.28 -8.77
CA HIS A 156 -3.72 4.39 -9.32
C HIS A 156 -5.09 4.52 -8.63
N GLU A 157 -5.23 5.49 -7.68
CA GLU A 157 -6.46 5.80 -6.94
C GLU A 157 -7.06 4.58 -6.23
N PRO A 158 -6.30 3.97 -5.29
CA PRO A 158 -6.73 2.79 -4.56
C PRO A 158 -7.92 3.08 -3.64
N GLU A 159 -8.73 2.06 -3.37
CA GLU A 159 -9.82 2.09 -2.37
C GLU A 159 -9.29 1.92 -0.92
N LEU A 160 -8.15 1.25 -0.76
CA LEU A 160 -7.48 1.02 0.52
C LEU A 160 -6.03 1.53 0.46
N LEU A 161 -5.66 2.45 1.34
CA LEU A 161 -4.27 2.90 1.49
C LEU A 161 -3.69 2.34 2.78
N VAL A 162 -2.59 1.60 2.67
CA VAL A 162 -1.84 1.03 3.81
C VAL A 162 -0.54 1.78 3.99
N LEU A 163 -0.31 2.26 5.20
CA LEU A 163 0.93 2.95 5.60
C LEU A 163 1.67 2.08 6.63
N ASP A 164 2.88 1.65 6.29
CA ASP A 164 3.73 0.90 7.22
C ASP A 164 4.69 1.86 7.92
N GLU A 165 4.52 2.05 9.23
CA GLU A 165 5.28 2.98 10.08
C GLU A 165 5.49 4.37 9.45
N PRO A 166 4.43 5.16 9.22
CA PRO A 166 4.50 6.40 8.44
C PRO A 166 5.33 7.52 9.09
N THR A 167 5.69 7.39 10.35
CA THR A 167 6.36 8.43 11.17
C THR A 167 7.81 8.10 11.54
N ALA A 168 8.34 6.98 11.06
CA ALA A 168 9.73 6.59 11.33
C ALA A 168 10.73 7.35 10.43
#